data_2471408179ecae91cfbec2a81d715aa7
#
_entry.id   2471408179ecae91cfbec2a81d715aa7
#
_cell.length_a   1.000
_cell.length_b   1.000
_cell.length_c   1.000
_cell.angle_alpha   90.00
_cell.angle_beta   90.00
_cell.angle_gamma   90.00
#
_symmetry.space_group_name_H-M   'P 1'
#
loop_
_entity.id
_entity.type
_entity.pdbx_description
1 polymer ?
#
loop_
_entity_poly.entity_id
_entity_poly.type
_entity_poly.pdbx_seq_one_letter_code
_entity_poly.pdbx_strand_id
1 'polypeptide(L)'
;MTEYLPSYIQGEWWTPTSPARFTEVRDASTGDVVTLVSTDGLDLAGALAHARSVGQKSLGALTFHQRAVLLKQFALALTERKDELYALSARTGATKSDSWVDIDGGIGVLFSYSGKGRRELPNSRVHVDGPVEPLSKDGSFLGRHVYTTLPGVAVQINAFNFPVWGSLEKFAPAFLAGMPTLVKPATPTGYLAEAMVRILVESGLLPDGSLQLVSGSVPDLFEHLRLGDIVGFTGSASTAESLKAHPAVQTGGVRFTAETDSINASVLGTDAVSYTHLTLPTKA
;
A
#
# COMPACT_ATOMS: atom_id res chain seq x y z
N MET A 1 23.50 18.56 5.91
CA MET A 1 23.15 17.41 6.78
C MET A 1 22.11 16.61 6.04
N THR A 2 22.29 15.30 5.96
CA THR A 2 21.28 14.42 5.32
C THR A 2 20.06 14.34 6.22
N GLU A 3 18.88 14.61 5.67
CA GLU A 3 17.62 14.65 6.41
C GLU A 3 17.01 13.26 6.57
N TYR A 4 16.22 13.07 7.61
CA TYR A 4 15.42 11.86 7.81
C TYR A 4 14.19 11.88 6.92
N LEU A 5 13.94 10.73 6.28
CA LEU A 5 12.71 10.51 5.50
C LEU A 5 11.52 10.51 6.46
N PRO A 6 10.54 11.42 6.28
CA PRO A 6 9.42 11.50 7.19
C PRO A 6 8.41 10.37 6.97
N SER A 7 7.68 10.04 8.02
CA SER A 7 6.44 9.26 7.98
C SER A 7 5.25 10.23 8.01
N TYR A 8 4.12 9.84 7.42
CA TYR A 8 2.86 10.59 7.52
C TYR A 8 1.87 9.78 8.33
N ILE A 9 1.69 10.17 9.58
CA ILE A 9 0.82 9.46 10.54
C ILE A 9 -0.09 10.45 11.27
N GLN A 10 -1.30 10.00 11.61
CA GLN A 10 -2.26 10.80 12.38
C GLN A 10 -2.59 12.16 11.78
N GLY A 11 -2.42 12.32 10.45
CA GLY A 11 -2.65 13.57 9.73
C GLY A 11 -1.46 14.53 9.69
N GLU A 12 -0.30 14.15 10.23
CA GLU A 12 0.88 15.00 10.32
C GLU A 12 2.14 14.29 9.80
N TRP A 13 3.10 15.08 9.31
CA TRP A 13 4.44 14.62 8.97
C TRP A 13 5.27 14.49 10.24
N TRP A 14 5.76 13.28 10.48
CA TRP A 14 6.58 12.95 11.63
C TRP A 14 8.01 12.58 11.21
N THR A 15 9.01 13.07 11.92
CA THR A 15 10.42 12.67 11.79
C THR A 15 11.03 12.38 13.16
N PRO A 16 11.97 11.42 13.28
CA PRO A 16 12.64 11.15 14.53
C PRO A 16 13.53 12.32 14.93
N THR A 17 13.54 12.69 16.22
CA THR A 17 14.33 13.83 16.72
C THR A 17 15.77 13.43 17.02
N SER A 18 16.01 12.25 17.59
CA SER A 18 17.34 11.74 17.95
C SER A 18 17.31 10.21 18.00
N PRO A 19 17.20 9.56 16.85
CA PRO A 19 17.07 8.10 16.82
C PRO A 19 18.37 7.43 17.24
N ALA A 20 18.23 6.35 18.03
CA ALA A 20 19.35 5.50 18.42
C ALA A 20 19.84 4.62 17.25
N ARG A 21 18.94 4.33 16.29
CA ARG A 21 19.23 3.55 15.09
C ARG A 21 18.64 4.21 13.87
N PHE A 22 19.39 4.14 12.79
CA PHE A 22 18.92 4.59 11.46
C PHE A 22 19.54 3.72 10.35
N THR A 23 18.94 3.77 9.18
CA THR A 23 19.45 3.15 7.97
C THR A 23 19.74 4.23 6.95
N GLU A 24 20.91 4.20 6.34
CA GLU A 24 21.22 5.03 5.17
C GLU A 24 20.52 4.44 3.94
N VAL A 25 19.76 5.26 3.24
CA VAL A 25 19.22 4.91 1.93
C VAL A 25 20.09 5.55 0.87
N ARG A 26 20.55 4.72 -0.06
CA ARG A 26 21.52 5.13 -1.07
C ARG A 26 20.91 5.13 -2.46
N ASP A 27 21.38 6.05 -3.27
CA ASP A 27 21.16 6.07 -4.71
C ASP A 27 21.79 4.81 -5.34
N ALA A 28 20.98 4.02 -6.01
CA ALA A 28 21.42 2.75 -6.58
C ALA A 28 22.41 2.93 -7.75
N SER A 29 22.46 4.12 -8.36
CA SER A 29 23.33 4.44 -9.48
C SER A 29 24.68 5.02 -9.05
N THR A 30 24.70 5.89 -8.01
CA THR A 30 25.91 6.62 -7.59
C THR A 30 26.48 6.10 -6.26
N GLY A 31 25.68 5.44 -5.43
CA GLY A 31 26.04 5.04 -4.06
C GLY A 31 25.95 6.17 -3.03
N ASP A 32 25.59 7.38 -3.44
CA ASP A 32 25.44 8.51 -2.52
C ASP A 32 24.27 8.31 -1.58
N VAL A 33 24.38 8.86 -0.37
CA VAL A 33 23.27 8.83 0.59
C VAL A 33 22.18 9.80 0.15
N VAL A 34 20.98 9.27 -0.10
CA VAL A 34 19.78 10.03 -0.48
C VAL A 34 19.10 10.59 0.77
N THR A 35 18.90 9.74 1.78
CA THR A 35 18.19 10.08 3.02
C THR A 35 18.55 9.08 4.13
N LEU A 36 18.20 9.43 5.37
CA LEU A 36 18.26 8.53 6.52
C LEU A 36 16.85 8.07 6.88
N VAL A 37 16.71 6.85 7.38
CA VAL A 37 15.42 6.27 7.76
C VAL A 37 15.48 5.73 9.17
N SER A 38 14.54 6.12 10.01
CA SER A 38 14.33 5.56 11.35
C SER A 38 12.87 5.68 11.76
N THR A 39 12.41 4.71 12.52
CA THR A 39 11.07 4.70 13.15
C THR A 39 11.17 4.76 14.68
N ASP A 40 12.37 5.08 15.21
CA ASP A 40 12.56 5.22 16.66
C ASP A 40 11.67 6.32 17.23
N GLY A 41 10.75 5.94 18.14
CA GLY A 41 9.78 6.85 18.74
C GLY A 41 8.49 7.07 17.95
N LEU A 42 8.31 6.37 16.82
CA LEU A 42 7.06 6.45 16.05
C LEU A 42 5.92 5.76 16.81
N ASP A 43 4.79 6.45 16.98
CA ASP A 43 3.58 5.89 17.61
C ASP A 43 2.76 5.08 16.59
N LEU A 44 3.19 3.84 16.33
CA LEU A 44 2.51 2.94 15.41
C LEU A 44 1.13 2.53 15.92
N ALA A 45 0.98 2.30 17.21
CA ALA A 45 -0.30 1.95 17.83
C ALA A 45 -1.33 3.09 17.65
N GLY A 46 -0.90 4.33 17.91
CA GLY A 46 -1.70 5.53 17.68
C GLY A 46 -2.05 5.74 16.21
N ALA A 47 -1.12 5.51 15.30
CA ALA A 47 -1.37 5.59 13.85
C ALA A 47 -2.47 4.60 13.42
N LEU A 48 -2.41 3.34 13.84
CA LEU A 48 -3.43 2.35 13.55
C LEU A 48 -4.78 2.66 14.24
N ALA A 49 -4.76 3.19 15.47
CA ALA A 49 -5.96 3.63 16.17
C ALA A 49 -6.62 4.82 15.45
N HIS A 50 -5.83 5.79 14.97
CA HIS A 50 -6.30 6.93 14.19
C HIS A 50 -6.96 6.47 12.87
N ALA A 51 -6.33 5.56 12.14
CA ALA A 51 -6.92 4.99 10.92
C ALA A 51 -8.28 4.34 11.21
N ARG A 52 -8.38 3.54 12.27
CA ARG A 52 -9.61 2.82 12.65
C ARG A 52 -10.73 3.75 13.17
N SER A 53 -10.41 4.88 13.76
CA SER A 53 -11.39 5.81 14.31
C SER A 53 -11.72 6.95 13.35
N VAL A 54 -10.71 7.73 12.95
CA VAL A 54 -10.89 8.89 12.08
C VAL A 54 -11.04 8.46 10.62
N GLY A 55 -10.12 7.62 10.11
CA GLY A 55 -10.13 7.16 8.72
C GLY A 55 -11.38 6.37 8.36
N GLN A 56 -11.79 5.44 9.22
CA GLN A 56 -13.04 4.69 9.02
C GLN A 56 -14.27 5.61 8.99
N LYS A 57 -14.32 6.60 9.85
CA LYS A 57 -15.44 7.54 9.92
C LYS A 57 -15.49 8.41 8.65
N SER A 58 -14.38 8.99 8.24
CA SER A 58 -14.30 9.87 7.08
C SER A 58 -14.65 9.13 5.77
N LEU A 59 -14.07 7.94 5.55
CA LEU A 59 -14.37 7.12 4.38
C LEU A 59 -15.76 6.51 4.42
N GLY A 60 -16.24 6.08 5.58
CA GLY A 60 -17.57 5.51 5.78
C GLY A 60 -18.71 6.51 5.54
N ALA A 61 -18.44 7.81 5.62
CA ALA A 61 -19.39 8.86 5.27
C ALA A 61 -19.63 8.98 3.76
N LEU A 62 -18.68 8.51 2.93
CA LEU A 62 -18.70 8.63 1.47
C LEU A 62 -19.37 7.43 0.82
N THR A 63 -20.09 7.67 -0.28
CA THR A 63 -20.59 6.62 -1.18
C THR A 63 -19.46 6.05 -2.04
N PHE A 64 -19.67 4.89 -2.66
CA PHE A 64 -18.72 4.33 -3.64
C PHE A 64 -18.41 5.32 -4.76
N HIS A 65 -19.42 6.04 -5.28
CA HIS A 65 -19.22 7.03 -6.33
C HIS A 65 -18.37 8.22 -5.85
N GLN A 66 -18.59 8.71 -4.64
CA GLN A 66 -17.77 9.80 -4.08
C GLN A 66 -16.31 9.38 -3.92
N ARG A 67 -16.06 8.18 -3.38
CA ARG A 67 -14.70 7.62 -3.29
C ARG A 67 -14.09 7.42 -4.68
N ALA A 68 -14.86 6.93 -5.64
CA ALA A 68 -14.40 6.78 -7.03
C ALA A 68 -14.03 8.12 -7.70
N VAL A 69 -14.76 9.20 -7.42
CA VAL A 69 -14.41 10.55 -7.88
C VAL A 69 -13.10 11.02 -7.27
N LEU A 70 -12.90 10.80 -5.97
CA LEU A 70 -11.63 11.14 -5.29
C LEU A 70 -10.44 10.37 -5.89
N LEU A 71 -10.60 9.08 -6.19
CA LEU A 71 -9.53 8.30 -6.88
C LEU A 71 -9.12 8.93 -8.21
N LYS A 72 -10.09 9.46 -8.99
CA LYS A 72 -9.77 10.20 -10.22
C LYS A 72 -9.00 11.48 -9.93
N GLN A 73 -9.41 12.22 -8.91
CA GLN A 73 -8.75 13.47 -8.54
C GLN A 73 -7.32 13.21 -8.04
N PHE A 74 -7.08 12.15 -7.27
CA PHE A 74 -5.74 11.69 -6.89
C PHE A 74 -4.88 11.37 -8.12
N ALA A 75 -5.45 10.64 -9.09
CA ALA A 75 -4.74 10.34 -10.33
C ALA A 75 -4.36 11.61 -11.11
N LEU A 76 -5.23 12.61 -11.15
CA LEU A 76 -4.94 13.89 -11.80
C LEU A 76 -3.86 14.67 -11.05
N ALA A 77 -3.91 14.75 -9.72
CA ALA A 77 -2.89 15.42 -8.92
C ALA A 77 -1.50 14.77 -9.10
N LEU A 78 -1.44 13.44 -9.11
CA LEU A 78 -0.19 12.72 -9.39
C LEU A 78 0.28 12.93 -10.84
N THR A 79 -0.64 12.96 -11.81
CA THR A 79 -0.29 13.21 -13.22
C THR A 79 0.33 14.59 -13.42
N GLU A 80 -0.19 15.60 -12.73
CA GLU A 80 0.31 16.98 -12.81
C GLU A 80 1.76 17.11 -12.30
N ARG A 81 2.12 16.30 -11.29
CA ARG A 81 3.43 16.35 -10.63
C ARG A 81 4.31 15.13 -10.88
N LYS A 82 3.99 14.29 -11.84
CA LYS A 82 4.72 13.03 -12.07
C LYS A 82 6.20 13.21 -12.44
N ASP A 83 6.59 14.36 -12.97
CA ASP A 83 7.99 14.65 -13.29
C ASP A 83 8.86 14.68 -12.02
N GLU A 84 8.31 15.07 -10.87
CA GLU A 84 8.99 15.00 -9.57
C GLU A 84 9.27 13.53 -9.21
N LEU A 85 8.30 12.64 -9.44
CA LEU A 85 8.45 11.20 -9.19
C LEU A 85 9.48 10.58 -10.14
N TYR A 86 9.47 10.96 -11.42
CA TYR A 86 10.47 10.50 -12.39
C TYR A 86 11.89 10.89 -12.00
N ALA A 87 12.10 12.13 -11.53
CA ALA A 87 13.41 12.59 -11.07
C ALA A 87 13.94 11.77 -9.88
N LEU A 88 13.06 11.36 -8.96
CA LEU A 88 13.41 10.49 -7.85
C LEU A 88 13.57 9.03 -8.26
N SER A 89 12.74 8.55 -9.18
CA SER A 89 12.76 7.15 -9.64
C SER A 89 14.11 6.78 -10.26
N ALA A 90 14.79 7.71 -10.94
CA ALA A 90 16.12 7.47 -11.48
C ALA A 90 17.14 7.04 -10.41
N ARG A 91 16.96 7.47 -9.15
CA ARG A 91 17.86 7.10 -8.03
C ARG A 91 17.62 5.68 -7.52
N THR A 92 16.51 5.05 -7.87
CA THR A 92 16.24 3.65 -7.52
C THR A 92 17.00 2.65 -8.41
N GLY A 93 17.68 3.14 -9.45
CA GLY A 93 18.31 2.33 -10.50
C GLY A 93 17.33 1.93 -11.61
N ALA A 94 16.08 2.39 -11.54
CA ALA A 94 15.08 2.13 -12.58
C ALA A 94 15.45 2.83 -13.88
N THR A 95 15.25 2.14 -15.00
CA THR A 95 15.31 2.77 -16.33
C THR A 95 14.09 3.67 -16.53
N LYS A 96 14.14 4.54 -17.56
CA LYS A 96 12.98 5.37 -17.91
C LYS A 96 11.74 4.53 -18.22
N SER A 97 11.93 3.35 -18.82
CA SER A 97 10.83 2.42 -19.12
C SER A 97 10.24 1.83 -17.85
N ASP A 98 11.09 1.41 -16.91
CA ASP A 98 10.64 0.87 -15.61
C ASP A 98 9.92 1.93 -14.79
N SER A 99 10.45 3.16 -14.77
CA SER A 99 9.82 4.31 -14.12
C SER A 99 8.43 4.61 -14.71
N TRP A 100 8.28 4.47 -16.03
CA TRP A 100 6.98 4.64 -16.69
C TRP A 100 5.99 3.56 -16.25
N VAL A 101 6.43 2.30 -16.19
CA VAL A 101 5.57 1.21 -15.70
C VAL A 101 5.14 1.47 -14.25
N ASP A 102 6.07 1.87 -13.37
CA ASP A 102 5.77 2.12 -11.96
C ASP A 102 4.86 3.34 -11.78
N ILE A 103 5.22 4.48 -12.34
CA ILE A 103 4.54 5.76 -12.09
C ILE A 103 3.25 5.88 -12.88
N ASP A 104 3.32 5.82 -14.24
CA ASP A 104 2.11 5.96 -15.05
C ASP A 104 1.19 4.75 -14.92
N GLY A 105 1.74 3.54 -14.74
CA GLY A 105 0.97 2.35 -14.46
C GLY A 105 0.23 2.45 -13.12
N GLY A 106 0.90 2.88 -12.06
CA GLY A 106 0.28 3.13 -10.76
C GLY A 106 -0.82 4.19 -10.81
N ILE A 107 -0.59 5.32 -11.49
CA ILE A 107 -1.62 6.34 -11.73
C ILE A 107 -2.79 5.75 -12.54
N GLY A 108 -2.51 4.92 -13.54
CA GLY A 108 -3.50 4.22 -14.35
C GLY A 108 -4.42 3.32 -13.53
N VAL A 109 -3.90 2.70 -12.47
CA VAL A 109 -4.71 1.90 -11.53
C VAL A 109 -5.77 2.76 -10.84
N LEU A 110 -5.44 3.98 -10.40
CA LEU A 110 -6.41 4.90 -9.79
C LEU A 110 -7.53 5.27 -10.77
N PHE A 111 -7.22 5.57 -12.03
CA PHE A 111 -8.22 5.81 -13.08
C PHE A 111 -9.10 4.59 -13.31
N SER A 112 -8.52 3.40 -13.33
CA SER A 112 -9.23 2.14 -13.55
C SER A 112 -10.24 1.87 -12.43
N TYR A 113 -9.83 1.98 -11.17
CA TYR A 113 -10.72 1.79 -10.02
C TYR A 113 -11.76 2.91 -9.89
N SER A 114 -11.41 4.15 -10.25
CA SER A 114 -12.39 5.24 -10.36
C SER A 114 -13.49 4.91 -11.38
N GLY A 115 -13.09 4.48 -12.60
CA GLY A 115 -14.03 4.10 -13.64
C GLY A 115 -14.91 2.92 -13.24
N LYS A 116 -14.30 1.87 -12.67
CA LYS A 116 -14.97 0.67 -12.18
C LYS A 116 -15.98 1.00 -11.06
N GLY A 117 -15.54 1.78 -10.06
CA GLY A 117 -16.40 2.15 -8.93
C GLY A 117 -17.66 2.92 -9.36
N ARG A 118 -17.59 3.71 -10.43
CA ARG A 118 -18.75 4.45 -10.95
C ARG A 118 -19.65 3.62 -11.86
N ARG A 119 -19.11 2.61 -12.55
CA ARG A 119 -19.90 1.79 -13.50
C ARG A 119 -20.52 0.57 -12.83
N GLU A 120 -19.85 -0.03 -11.87
CA GLU A 120 -20.18 -1.36 -11.34
C GLU A 120 -20.75 -1.30 -9.91
N LEU A 121 -20.48 -0.22 -9.16
CA LEU A 121 -20.97 -0.07 -7.80
C LEU A 121 -22.07 0.99 -7.72
N PRO A 122 -23.00 0.86 -6.74
CA PRO A 122 -24.10 1.81 -6.58
C PRO A 122 -23.60 3.14 -5.98
N ASN A 123 -24.33 4.23 -6.21
CA ASN A 123 -24.10 5.47 -5.48
C ASN A 123 -24.65 5.38 -4.04
N SER A 124 -24.11 4.46 -3.28
CA SER A 124 -24.49 4.13 -1.91
C SER A 124 -23.25 3.80 -1.08
N ARG A 125 -23.42 3.72 0.23
CA ARG A 125 -22.37 3.28 1.16
C ARG A 125 -22.34 1.75 1.33
N VAL A 126 -23.36 1.08 0.87
CA VAL A 126 -23.46 -0.38 0.88
C VAL A 126 -23.75 -0.88 -0.54
N HIS A 127 -23.29 -2.08 -0.85
CA HIS A 127 -23.60 -2.78 -2.09
C HIS A 127 -24.51 -3.98 -1.77
N VAL A 128 -25.71 -3.93 -2.30
CA VAL A 128 -26.66 -5.05 -2.21
C VAL A 128 -26.48 -5.91 -3.43
N ASP A 129 -26.09 -7.18 -3.23
CA ASP A 129 -25.81 -8.14 -4.28
C ASP A 129 -27.01 -9.05 -4.51
N GLY A 130 -27.56 -9.02 -5.70
CA GLY A 130 -28.67 -9.85 -6.11
C GLY A 130 -30.04 -9.53 -5.49
N PRO A 131 -31.06 -10.32 -5.86
CA PRO A 131 -32.40 -10.26 -5.29
C PRO A 131 -32.45 -10.89 -3.89
N VAL A 132 -33.61 -10.77 -3.27
CA VAL A 132 -33.92 -11.57 -2.07
C VAL A 132 -34.16 -13.03 -2.47
N GLU A 133 -33.50 -13.96 -1.80
CA GLU A 133 -33.61 -15.41 -2.05
C GLU A 133 -34.47 -16.07 -0.97
N PRO A 134 -35.55 -16.81 -1.35
CA PRO A 134 -36.30 -17.62 -0.40
C PRO A 134 -35.46 -18.84 0.01
N LEU A 135 -35.20 -18.99 1.29
CA LEU A 135 -34.44 -20.08 1.87
C LEU A 135 -35.34 -21.17 2.50
N SER A 136 -36.66 -20.91 2.57
CA SER A 136 -37.69 -21.87 2.97
C SER A 136 -38.78 -21.99 1.90
N LYS A 137 -39.46 -23.12 1.85
CA LYS A 137 -40.55 -23.40 0.88
C LYS A 137 -41.74 -22.46 1.05
N ASP A 138 -42.04 -22.02 2.26
CA ASP A 138 -43.15 -21.17 2.62
C ASP A 138 -42.80 -19.68 2.58
N GLY A 139 -41.53 -19.32 2.24
CA GLY A 139 -41.06 -17.94 2.18
C GLY A 139 -40.91 -17.26 3.55
N SER A 140 -40.98 -18.02 4.64
CA SER A 140 -40.82 -17.50 6.01
C SER A 140 -39.35 -17.18 6.36
N PHE A 141 -38.39 -17.73 5.60
CA PHE A 141 -36.96 -17.49 5.74
C PHE A 141 -36.39 -17.00 4.44
N LEU A 142 -35.83 -15.76 4.48
CA LEU A 142 -35.30 -15.06 3.32
C LEU A 142 -33.84 -14.66 3.58
N GLY A 143 -33.00 -14.72 2.54
CA GLY A 143 -31.62 -14.28 2.55
C GLY A 143 -31.38 -13.16 1.55
N ARG A 144 -30.39 -12.30 1.85
CA ARG A 144 -29.86 -11.31 0.92
C ARG A 144 -28.44 -10.98 1.24
N HIS A 145 -27.56 -10.92 0.23
CA HIS A 145 -26.18 -10.53 0.40
C HIS A 145 -26.04 -9.01 0.41
N VAL A 146 -25.36 -8.48 1.42
CA VAL A 146 -25.05 -7.05 1.54
C VAL A 146 -23.58 -6.90 1.87
N TYR A 147 -22.85 -6.17 1.03
CA TYR A 147 -21.45 -5.84 1.25
C TYR A 147 -21.34 -4.48 1.93
N THR A 148 -20.61 -4.45 3.02
CA THR A 148 -20.28 -3.24 3.78
C THR A 148 -18.77 -3.13 3.96
N THR A 149 -18.29 -1.93 4.29
CA THR A 149 -16.87 -1.72 4.62
C THR A 149 -16.47 -2.54 5.85
N LEU A 150 -15.30 -3.16 5.80
CA LEU A 150 -14.70 -3.83 6.96
C LEU A 150 -14.24 -2.80 8.00
N PRO A 151 -14.48 -3.06 9.30
CA PRO A 151 -14.06 -2.17 10.38
C PRO A 151 -12.59 -2.39 10.74
N GLY A 152 -11.65 -1.92 9.91
CA GLY A 152 -10.22 -2.13 10.11
C GLY A 152 -9.36 -1.22 9.24
N VAL A 153 -8.09 -1.56 9.14
CA VAL A 153 -7.07 -0.85 8.34
C VAL A 153 -6.52 -1.79 7.28
N ALA A 154 -6.33 -1.31 6.06
CA ALA A 154 -5.57 -1.98 5.03
C ALA A 154 -4.09 -1.63 5.19
N VAL A 155 -3.31 -2.52 5.77
CA VAL A 155 -1.86 -2.38 5.88
C VAL A 155 -1.21 -2.94 4.63
N GLN A 156 -0.36 -2.14 3.99
CA GLN A 156 0.32 -2.48 2.75
C GLN A 156 1.82 -2.55 3.00
N ILE A 157 2.39 -3.74 2.84
CA ILE A 157 3.85 -3.97 2.89
C ILE A 157 4.32 -4.22 1.47
N ASN A 158 5.03 -3.26 0.90
CA ASN A 158 5.35 -3.25 -0.52
C ASN A 158 6.82 -3.60 -0.79
N ALA A 159 7.08 -4.19 -1.95
CA ALA A 159 8.42 -4.46 -2.45
C ALA A 159 9.11 -3.19 -2.96
N PHE A 160 10.41 -3.29 -3.20
CA PHE A 160 11.24 -2.13 -3.59
C PHE A 160 11.18 -1.80 -5.09
N ASN A 161 10.80 -2.74 -5.93
CA ASN A 161 10.91 -2.63 -7.39
C ASN A 161 9.86 -1.71 -8.05
N PHE A 162 8.66 -1.61 -7.48
CA PHE A 162 7.58 -0.74 -7.95
C PHE A 162 6.94 0.03 -6.77
N PRO A 163 7.66 1.02 -6.19
CA PRO A 163 7.21 1.71 -4.98
C PRO A 163 5.93 2.55 -5.16
N VAL A 164 5.69 3.10 -6.36
CA VAL A 164 4.47 3.86 -6.69
C VAL A 164 3.33 2.91 -7.05
N TRP A 165 3.53 2.02 -8.05
CA TRP A 165 2.50 1.06 -8.45
C TRP A 165 2.08 0.18 -7.28
N GLY A 166 3.03 -0.49 -6.61
CA GLY A 166 2.74 -1.41 -5.51
C GLY A 166 1.96 -0.76 -4.37
N SER A 167 2.13 0.54 -4.15
CA SER A 167 1.32 1.30 -3.20
C SER A 167 -0.08 1.59 -3.76
N LEU A 168 -0.19 2.09 -4.99
CA LEU A 168 -1.45 2.54 -5.57
C LEU A 168 -2.39 1.38 -5.95
N GLU A 169 -1.84 0.21 -6.37
CA GLU A 169 -2.66 -0.96 -6.70
C GLU A 169 -3.40 -1.54 -5.49
N LYS A 170 -2.83 -1.41 -4.29
CA LYS A 170 -3.46 -1.84 -3.05
C LYS A 170 -4.30 -0.73 -2.42
N PHE A 171 -3.86 0.53 -2.56
CA PHE A 171 -4.59 1.69 -2.06
C PHE A 171 -5.94 1.87 -2.77
N ALA A 172 -5.97 1.81 -4.10
CA ALA A 172 -7.18 2.09 -4.88
C ALA A 172 -8.38 1.20 -4.49
N PRO A 173 -8.26 -0.14 -4.44
CA PRO A 173 -9.38 -1.00 -4.03
C PRO A 173 -9.73 -0.81 -2.55
N ALA A 174 -8.75 -0.66 -1.65
CA ALA A 174 -9.01 -0.42 -0.22
C ALA A 174 -9.78 0.89 -0.01
N PHE A 175 -9.34 1.97 -0.64
CA PHE A 175 -9.99 3.28 -0.58
C PHE A 175 -11.41 3.21 -1.16
N LEU A 176 -11.60 2.58 -2.33
CA LEU A 176 -12.92 2.41 -2.94
C LEU A 176 -13.87 1.59 -2.06
N ALA A 177 -13.34 0.56 -1.38
CA ALA A 177 -14.09 -0.22 -0.39
C ALA A 177 -14.36 0.57 0.91
N GLY A 178 -13.73 1.73 1.12
CA GLY A 178 -13.90 2.57 2.30
C GLY A 178 -13.00 2.19 3.47
N MET A 179 -11.91 1.46 3.23
CA MET A 179 -10.91 1.13 4.25
C MET A 179 -9.77 2.15 4.25
N PRO A 180 -9.42 2.71 5.42
CA PRO A 180 -8.22 3.52 5.56
C PRO A 180 -6.96 2.65 5.36
N THR A 181 -5.90 3.26 4.86
CA THR A 181 -4.70 2.55 4.45
C THR A 181 -3.47 3.06 5.22
N LEU A 182 -2.63 2.13 5.66
CA LEU A 182 -1.29 2.40 6.14
C LEU A 182 -0.30 1.76 5.15
N VAL A 183 0.49 2.59 4.48
CA VAL A 183 1.51 2.16 3.52
C VAL A 183 2.85 2.03 4.22
N LYS A 184 3.48 0.87 4.09
CA LYS A 184 4.86 0.61 4.49
C LYS A 184 5.66 0.19 3.25
N PRO A 185 6.33 1.13 2.57
CA PRO A 185 7.18 0.81 1.44
C PRO A 185 8.44 0.06 1.89
N ALA A 186 9.12 -0.58 0.95
CA ALA A 186 10.45 -1.08 1.19
C ALA A 186 11.42 0.09 1.44
N THR A 187 12.30 -0.07 2.42
CA THR A 187 13.23 1.00 2.85
C THR A 187 14.09 1.56 1.71
N PRO A 188 14.67 0.75 0.80
CA PRO A 188 15.57 1.26 -0.23
C PRO A 188 14.94 2.26 -1.21
N THR A 189 13.64 2.18 -1.43
CA THR A 189 12.91 3.03 -2.39
C THR A 189 11.79 3.83 -1.72
N GLY A 190 11.77 3.87 -0.38
CA GLY A 190 10.74 4.52 0.42
C GLY A 190 10.58 6.00 0.13
N TYR A 191 11.64 6.70 -0.27
CA TYR A 191 11.61 8.12 -0.63
C TYR A 191 10.72 8.41 -1.84
N LEU A 192 10.61 7.47 -2.79
CA LEU A 192 9.71 7.64 -3.93
C LEU A 192 8.24 7.43 -3.52
N ALA A 193 7.97 6.47 -2.65
CA ALA A 193 6.64 6.29 -2.08
C ALA A 193 6.24 7.48 -1.17
N GLU A 194 7.19 8.05 -0.43
CA GLU A 194 6.97 9.26 0.38
C GLU A 194 6.59 10.45 -0.51
N ALA A 195 7.33 10.68 -1.59
CA ALA A 195 7.04 11.76 -2.53
C ALA A 195 5.64 11.61 -3.16
N MET A 196 5.23 10.39 -3.53
CA MET A 196 3.89 10.10 -4.01
C MET A 196 2.83 10.44 -2.96
N VAL A 197 3.02 10.01 -1.69
CA VAL A 197 2.10 10.33 -0.60
C VAL A 197 2.08 11.83 -0.32
N ARG A 198 3.21 12.52 -0.38
CA ARG A 198 3.31 13.97 -0.22
C ARG A 198 2.46 14.71 -1.24
N ILE A 199 2.51 14.33 -2.52
CA ILE A 199 1.66 14.92 -3.56
C ILE A 199 0.18 14.74 -3.22
N LEU A 200 -0.22 13.56 -2.74
CA LEU A 200 -1.60 13.31 -2.34
C LEU A 200 -2.03 14.14 -1.13
N VAL A 201 -1.17 14.28 -0.13
CA VAL A 201 -1.44 15.11 1.07
C VAL A 201 -1.55 16.58 0.69
N GLU A 202 -0.61 17.11 -0.09
CA GLU A 202 -0.57 18.51 -0.52
C GLU A 202 -1.73 18.88 -1.47
N SER A 203 -2.34 17.90 -2.14
CA SER A 203 -3.55 18.12 -2.93
C SER A 203 -4.76 18.57 -2.08
N GLY A 204 -4.74 18.34 -0.77
CA GLY A 204 -5.85 18.64 0.12
C GLY A 204 -7.11 17.81 -0.09
N LEU A 205 -7.03 16.74 -0.90
CA LEU A 205 -8.17 15.91 -1.29
C LEU A 205 -8.38 14.68 -0.42
N LEU A 206 -7.37 14.30 0.40
CA LEU A 206 -7.44 13.10 1.24
C LEU A 206 -8.46 13.29 2.37
N PRO A 207 -9.45 12.41 2.51
CA PRO A 207 -10.26 12.36 3.72
C PRO A 207 -9.38 12.09 4.95
N ASP A 208 -9.69 12.72 6.08
CA ASP A 208 -8.92 12.60 7.31
C ASP A 208 -8.68 11.12 7.68
N GLY A 209 -7.44 10.78 8.00
CA GLY A 209 -7.03 9.43 8.41
C GLY A 209 -7.15 8.34 7.36
N SER A 210 -7.50 8.70 6.10
CA SER A 210 -7.70 7.71 5.02
C SER A 210 -6.42 7.09 4.49
N LEU A 211 -5.30 7.81 4.59
CA LEU A 211 -3.97 7.37 4.15
C LEU A 211 -2.93 7.74 5.20
N GLN A 212 -2.04 6.82 5.49
CA GLN A 212 -0.86 7.00 6.31
C GLN A 212 0.34 6.32 5.66
N LEU A 213 1.53 6.77 5.98
CA LEU A 213 2.80 6.25 5.49
C LEU A 213 3.76 6.03 6.66
N VAL A 214 4.39 4.87 6.71
CA VAL A 214 5.49 4.60 7.64
C VAL A 214 6.77 4.34 6.86
N SER A 215 7.71 5.28 6.97
CA SER A 215 9.01 5.22 6.32
C SER A 215 10.01 4.52 7.23
N GLY A 216 10.20 3.22 7.02
CA GLY A 216 11.19 2.43 7.76
C GLY A 216 10.69 1.07 8.25
N SER A 217 11.47 0.46 9.13
CA SER A 217 11.18 -0.86 9.69
C SER A 217 10.26 -0.74 10.91
N VAL A 218 9.23 -1.57 10.97
CA VAL A 218 8.29 -1.68 12.11
C VAL A 218 8.12 -3.16 12.46
N PRO A 219 9.07 -3.74 13.19
CA PRO A 219 9.09 -5.18 13.47
C PRO A 219 7.90 -5.63 14.33
N ASP A 220 7.33 -4.74 15.12
CA ASP A 220 6.19 -4.95 16.01
C ASP A 220 4.81 -4.68 15.35
N LEU A 221 4.79 -4.38 14.04
CA LEU A 221 3.55 -4.03 13.32
C LEU A 221 2.42 -5.03 13.56
N PHE A 222 2.73 -6.33 13.50
CA PHE A 222 1.73 -7.39 13.61
C PHE A 222 1.16 -7.53 15.02
N GLU A 223 1.86 -7.07 16.05
CA GLU A 223 1.37 -7.06 17.43
C GLU A 223 0.21 -6.06 17.64
N HIS A 224 0.13 -5.05 16.78
CA HIS A 224 -0.90 -4.01 16.81
C HIS A 224 -2.09 -4.30 15.89
N LEU A 225 -2.02 -5.38 15.08
CA LEU A 225 -3.11 -5.77 14.19
C LEU A 225 -4.20 -6.55 14.93
N ARG A 226 -5.43 -6.45 14.42
CA ARG A 226 -6.60 -7.11 15.04
C ARG A 226 -7.63 -7.55 14.01
N LEU A 227 -8.63 -8.28 14.47
CA LEU A 227 -9.77 -8.68 13.66
C LEU A 227 -10.35 -7.49 12.88
N GLY A 228 -10.53 -7.69 11.57
CA GLY A 228 -11.01 -6.66 10.63
C GLY A 228 -9.91 -5.98 9.85
N ASP A 229 -8.66 -5.99 10.35
CA ASP A 229 -7.52 -5.49 9.56
C ASP A 229 -7.16 -6.46 8.42
N ILE A 230 -6.58 -5.90 7.38
CA ILE A 230 -6.10 -6.64 6.22
C ILE A 230 -4.63 -6.29 5.99
N VAL A 231 -3.81 -7.29 5.69
CA VAL A 231 -2.44 -7.11 5.24
C VAL A 231 -2.33 -7.52 3.77
N GLY A 232 -1.91 -6.60 2.93
CA GLY A 232 -1.46 -6.85 1.57
C GLY A 232 0.07 -6.81 1.53
N PHE A 233 0.69 -7.93 1.23
CA PHE A 233 2.15 -8.07 1.19
C PHE A 233 2.62 -8.34 -0.24
N THR A 234 3.68 -7.66 -0.67
CA THR A 234 4.44 -8.01 -1.88
C THR A 234 5.91 -8.13 -1.50
N GLY A 235 6.52 -9.28 -1.78
CA GLY A 235 7.93 -9.55 -1.44
C GLY A 235 8.31 -11.02 -1.59
N SER A 236 9.32 -11.47 -0.84
CA SER A 236 9.78 -12.86 -0.91
C SER A 236 8.80 -13.85 -0.26
N ALA A 237 8.73 -15.07 -0.78
CA ALA A 237 7.92 -16.15 -0.21
C ALA A 237 8.30 -16.43 1.25
N SER A 238 9.60 -16.44 1.56
CA SER A 238 10.08 -16.70 2.92
C SER A 238 9.63 -15.65 3.94
N THR A 239 9.60 -14.37 3.55
CA THR A 239 9.04 -13.31 4.39
C THR A 239 7.54 -13.47 4.55
N ALA A 240 6.82 -13.78 3.46
CA ALA A 240 5.38 -14.01 3.51
C ALA A 240 5.02 -15.16 4.46
N GLU A 241 5.77 -16.26 4.43
CA GLU A 241 5.59 -17.40 5.33
C GLU A 241 5.78 -17.00 6.80
N SER A 242 6.85 -16.24 7.09
CA SER A 242 7.11 -15.73 8.44
C SER A 242 5.99 -14.83 8.95
N LEU A 243 5.50 -13.91 8.12
CA LEU A 243 4.41 -13.01 8.48
C LEU A 243 3.08 -13.76 8.64
N LYS A 244 2.82 -14.74 7.78
CA LYS A 244 1.63 -15.60 7.85
C LYS A 244 1.58 -16.45 9.12
N ALA A 245 2.75 -16.83 9.64
CA ALA A 245 2.84 -17.62 10.87
C ALA A 245 2.53 -16.80 12.14
N HIS A 246 2.43 -15.49 12.05
CA HIS A 246 2.15 -14.63 13.20
C HIS A 246 0.75 -14.89 13.78
N PRO A 247 0.58 -14.93 15.12
CA PRO A 247 -0.71 -15.20 15.78
C PRO A 247 -1.86 -14.29 15.33
N ALA A 248 -1.58 -13.02 15.02
CA ALA A 248 -2.59 -12.09 14.52
C ALA A 248 -3.27 -12.61 13.24
N VAL A 249 -2.52 -13.31 12.36
CA VAL A 249 -3.04 -13.91 11.13
C VAL A 249 -3.65 -15.28 11.40
N GLN A 250 -2.93 -16.14 12.13
CA GLN A 250 -3.33 -17.54 12.34
C GLN A 250 -4.62 -17.68 13.16
N THR A 251 -4.76 -16.88 14.21
CA THR A 251 -5.86 -16.99 15.18
C THR A 251 -6.55 -15.67 15.47
N GLY A 252 -5.90 -14.53 15.19
CA GLY A 252 -6.41 -13.19 15.47
C GLY A 252 -7.39 -12.63 14.42
N GLY A 253 -7.61 -13.36 13.31
CA GLY A 253 -8.58 -13.00 12.28
C GLY A 253 -8.14 -11.86 11.35
N VAL A 254 -6.86 -11.50 11.34
CA VAL A 254 -6.28 -10.60 10.34
C VAL A 254 -6.23 -11.31 8.99
N ARG A 255 -6.78 -10.68 7.96
CA ARG A 255 -6.71 -11.22 6.60
C ARG A 255 -5.35 -10.92 6.00
N PHE A 256 -4.70 -11.93 5.43
CA PHE A 256 -3.38 -11.79 4.84
C PHE A 256 -3.41 -12.25 3.37
N THR A 257 -3.04 -11.35 2.47
CA THR A 257 -2.87 -11.65 1.04
C THR A 257 -1.42 -11.37 0.67
N ALA A 258 -0.78 -12.29 -0.03
CA ALA A 258 0.60 -12.16 -0.46
C ALA A 258 0.74 -12.37 -1.96
N GLU A 259 1.51 -11.48 -2.56
CA GLU A 259 2.09 -11.64 -3.89
C GLU A 259 3.58 -11.91 -3.69
N THR A 260 4.03 -13.10 -4.06
CA THR A 260 5.39 -13.54 -3.76
C THR A 260 6.05 -14.14 -4.97
N ASP A 261 7.35 -13.86 -5.11
CA ASP A 261 8.26 -14.43 -6.09
C ASP A 261 7.71 -14.46 -7.52
N SER A 262 8.44 -15.11 -8.42
CA SER A 262 8.01 -15.33 -9.80
C SER A 262 7.82 -16.81 -10.05
N ILE A 263 6.83 -17.16 -10.87
CA ILE A 263 6.68 -18.51 -11.41
C ILE A 263 7.49 -18.71 -12.71
N ASN A 264 8.24 -17.68 -13.13
CA ASN A 264 9.11 -17.78 -14.30
C ASN A 264 10.27 -18.75 -14.02
N ALA A 265 10.52 -19.65 -14.95
CA ALA A 265 11.64 -20.58 -14.87
C ALA A 265 12.85 -20.03 -15.63
N SER A 266 14.04 -20.15 -15.02
CA SER A 266 15.32 -20.05 -15.70
C SER A 266 15.88 -21.44 -15.88
N VAL A 267 16.03 -21.88 -17.13
CA VAL A 267 16.56 -23.21 -17.45
C VAL A 267 17.98 -23.03 -18.02
N LEU A 268 18.97 -23.60 -17.33
CA LEU A 268 20.34 -23.65 -17.80
C LEU A 268 20.50 -24.82 -18.79
N GLY A 269 20.99 -24.54 -19.98
CA GLY A 269 21.39 -25.60 -20.92
C GLY A 269 22.61 -26.37 -20.40
N THR A 270 22.81 -27.59 -20.91
CA THR A 270 23.93 -28.47 -20.52
C THR A 270 25.31 -27.91 -20.88
N ASP A 271 25.35 -26.92 -21.76
CA ASP A 271 26.53 -26.21 -22.25
C ASP A 271 26.77 -24.86 -21.52
N ALA A 272 25.97 -24.54 -20.52
CA ALA A 272 26.16 -23.33 -19.72
C ALA A 272 27.43 -23.47 -18.85
N VAL A 273 28.50 -22.79 -19.26
CA VAL A 273 29.85 -22.99 -18.70
C VAL A 273 30.25 -21.94 -17.66
N SER A 274 29.41 -20.96 -17.31
CA SER A 274 29.90 -19.85 -16.51
C SER A 274 28.92 -19.35 -15.45
N TYR A 275 29.39 -19.37 -14.21
CA TYR A 275 28.81 -18.69 -13.05
C TYR A 275 28.64 -17.17 -13.23
N THR A 276 29.34 -16.56 -14.19
CA THR A 276 29.48 -15.12 -14.32
C THR A 276 28.25 -14.44 -14.94
N HIS A 277 27.30 -15.20 -15.49
CA HIS A 277 26.14 -14.66 -16.18
C HIS A 277 24.80 -14.94 -15.51
N LEU A 278 24.80 -15.70 -14.41
CA LEU A 278 23.59 -16.07 -13.67
C LEU A 278 23.79 -15.96 -12.15
N THR A 279 24.33 -14.86 -11.68
CA THR A 279 24.07 -14.47 -10.30
C THR A 279 22.66 -13.90 -10.23
N LEU A 280 21.68 -14.78 -10.07
CA LEU A 280 20.40 -14.36 -9.55
C LEU A 280 20.67 -13.71 -8.19
N PRO A 281 20.12 -12.52 -7.90
CA PRO A 281 20.21 -11.97 -6.56
C PRO A 281 19.54 -12.94 -5.60
N THR A 282 20.35 -13.72 -4.89
CA THR A 282 19.88 -14.70 -3.90
C THR A 282 19.53 -14.06 -2.56
N LYS A 283 19.52 -12.71 -2.50
CA LYS A 283 19.04 -11.94 -1.33
C LYS A 283 18.32 -10.70 -1.83
N ALA A 284 17.00 -10.73 -1.73
CA ALA A 284 16.18 -9.54 -1.63
C ALA A 284 16.19 -9.06 -0.17
#